data_0b742ec6afca9b9b3f039d026e41bf48
#
_entry.id   0b742ec6afca9b9b3f039d026e41bf48
#
_cell.length_a   1.000
_cell.length_b   1.000
_cell.length_c   1.000
_cell.angle_alpha   90.00
_cell.angle_beta   90.00
_cell.angle_gamma   90.00
#
_symmetry.space_group_name_H-M   'P 1'
#
loop_
_entity.id
_entity.type
_entity.pdbx_description
1 polymer ?
#
loop_
_entity_poly.entity_id
_entity_poly.type
_entity_poly.pdbx_seq_one_letter_code
_entity_poly.pdbx_strand_id
1 'polypeptide(L)'
;HFIKAEGEENVQPEFPFLCLLVSGGNSQIILVKAYNDMEILGQTIDDAAGEAIDKCSKVMGLGYPGGPIIDRLARQGNPKAFTFSKPHIPGLDYSFSGLKTSFLYSLRDWIKDDPDFIEHHKTDLAASLEATVVDILMDKLRKAAKQYKIKDVAVAGGVSANNGLRNSFREHAEKYGWNIFIPKF
;
A
#
# COMPACT_ATOMS: atom_id res chain seq x y z
N HIS A 1 18.10 -3.10 -2.19
CA HIS A 1 17.17 -4.24 -2.12
C HIS A 1 17.41 -5.30 -3.18
N PHE A 2 18.29 -5.03 -4.14
CA PHE A 2 18.72 -5.97 -5.19
C PHE A 2 20.20 -6.36 -5.04
N ILE A 3 20.76 -6.24 -3.83
CA ILE A 3 22.15 -6.65 -3.55
C ILE A 3 22.18 -8.18 -3.47
N LYS A 4 23.01 -8.79 -4.30
CA LYS A 4 23.20 -10.25 -4.32
C LYS A 4 23.82 -10.72 -3.00
N ALA A 5 23.18 -11.68 -2.35
CA ALA A 5 23.89 -12.55 -1.43
C ALA A 5 24.65 -13.62 -2.25
N GLU A 6 25.89 -13.92 -1.90
CA GLU A 6 26.66 -14.96 -2.57
C GLU A 6 25.89 -16.30 -2.52
N GLY A 7 25.58 -16.85 -3.70
CA GLY A 7 24.99 -18.18 -3.83
C GLY A 7 23.50 -18.25 -4.13
N GLU A 8 22.78 -17.13 -4.25
CA GLU A 8 21.37 -17.12 -4.70
C GLU A 8 21.27 -16.67 -6.17
N GLU A 9 20.47 -17.41 -6.97
CA GLU A 9 19.95 -16.89 -8.24
C GLU A 9 18.94 -15.78 -7.93
N ASN A 10 19.43 -14.56 -7.71
CA ASN A 10 18.56 -13.40 -7.60
C ASN A 10 18.12 -12.97 -8.99
N VAL A 11 16.89 -13.32 -9.35
CA VAL A 11 16.25 -12.74 -10.52
C VAL A 11 16.06 -11.26 -10.23
N GLN A 12 16.72 -10.40 -11.01
CA GLN A 12 16.61 -8.95 -10.93
C GLN A 12 15.67 -8.45 -12.02
N PRO A 13 14.92 -7.34 -11.77
CA PRO A 13 14.14 -6.73 -12.83
C PRO A 13 15.04 -6.20 -13.94
N GLU A 14 14.56 -6.27 -15.18
CA GLU A 14 15.25 -5.71 -16.34
C GLU A 14 14.88 -4.24 -16.52
N PHE A 15 15.86 -3.42 -16.92
CA PHE A 15 15.60 -2.02 -17.25
C PHE A 15 14.85 -1.88 -18.59
N PRO A 16 13.91 -0.93 -18.69
CA PRO A 16 13.36 -0.14 -17.58
C PRO A 16 12.33 -0.94 -16.77
N PHE A 17 12.27 -0.70 -15.47
CA PHE A 17 11.24 -1.28 -14.62
C PHE A 17 10.58 -0.24 -13.73
N LEU A 18 9.41 -0.56 -13.18
CA LEU A 18 8.74 0.26 -12.19
C LEU A 18 9.06 -0.21 -10.78
N CYS A 19 9.26 0.74 -9.89
CA CYS A 19 9.39 0.46 -8.46
C CYS A 19 8.36 1.27 -7.68
N LEU A 20 7.51 0.58 -6.93
CA LEU A 20 6.66 1.20 -5.92
C LEU A 20 7.46 1.32 -4.63
N LEU A 21 7.84 2.54 -4.26
CA LEU A 21 8.51 2.84 -3.00
C LEU A 21 7.47 3.27 -1.97
N VAL A 22 7.25 2.44 -0.95
CA VAL A 22 6.25 2.68 0.10
C VAL A 22 6.84 2.51 1.49
N SER A 23 6.74 3.59 2.27
CA SER A 23 7.25 3.63 3.65
C SER A 23 6.37 4.53 4.52
N GLY A 24 6.81 4.76 5.77
CA GLY A 24 6.20 5.75 6.64
C GLY A 24 6.30 7.19 6.12
N GLY A 25 7.32 7.50 5.33
CA GLY A 25 7.57 8.84 4.82
C GLY A 25 7.46 9.00 3.30
N ASN A 26 7.34 7.90 2.54
CA ASN A 26 7.34 7.95 1.09
C ASN A 26 6.25 7.05 0.50
N SER A 27 5.59 7.56 -0.56
CA SER A 27 4.74 6.77 -1.44
C SER A 27 4.96 7.28 -2.85
N GLN A 28 5.75 6.55 -3.65
CA GLN A 28 6.23 6.98 -4.96
C GLN A 28 6.17 5.83 -5.97
N ILE A 29 5.88 6.18 -7.21
CA ILE A 29 6.10 5.31 -8.38
C ILE A 29 7.34 5.83 -9.10
N ILE A 30 8.36 4.99 -9.20
CA ILE A 30 9.65 5.33 -9.79
C ILE A 30 9.86 4.50 -11.05
N LEU A 31 10.16 5.17 -12.16
CA LEU A 31 10.66 4.53 -13.37
C LEU A 31 12.17 4.44 -13.27
N VAL A 32 12.69 3.22 -13.21
CA VAL A 32 14.13 2.94 -13.15
C VAL A 32 14.60 2.57 -14.55
N LYS A 33 15.30 3.49 -15.21
CA LYS A 33 15.78 3.35 -16.60
C LYS A 33 17.16 2.70 -16.67
N ALA A 34 17.99 2.98 -15.67
CA ALA A 34 19.34 2.45 -15.48
C ALA A 34 19.78 2.61 -14.02
N TYR A 35 20.95 2.11 -13.64
CA TYR A 35 21.45 2.21 -12.27
C TYR A 35 21.51 3.65 -11.74
N ASN A 36 21.80 4.61 -12.59
CA ASN A 36 21.94 6.02 -12.24
C ASN A 36 20.89 6.91 -12.93
N ASP A 37 19.82 6.33 -13.45
CA ASP A 37 18.78 7.06 -14.16
C ASP A 37 17.40 6.62 -13.68
N MET A 38 16.81 7.42 -12.80
CA MET A 38 15.51 7.19 -12.20
C MET A 38 14.63 8.44 -12.35
N GLU A 39 13.34 8.20 -12.60
CA GLU A 39 12.35 9.26 -12.73
C GLU A 39 11.15 8.97 -11.82
N ILE A 40 10.75 9.94 -11.01
CA ILE A 40 9.53 9.85 -10.22
C ILE A 40 8.35 10.16 -11.12
N LEU A 41 7.51 9.14 -11.38
CA LEU A 41 6.31 9.29 -12.21
C LEU A 41 5.12 9.81 -11.44
N GLY A 42 5.04 9.49 -10.16
CA GLY A 42 4.01 9.93 -9.24
C GLY A 42 4.44 9.77 -7.80
N GLN A 43 3.87 10.59 -6.94
CA GLN A 43 4.17 10.56 -5.51
C GLN A 43 3.00 11.11 -4.71
N THR A 44 2.99 10.84 -3.42
CA THR A 44 1.96 11.42 -2.55
C THR A 44 2.09 12.94 -2.50
N ILE A 45 0.94 13.62 -2.54
CA ILE A 45 0.84 15.08 -2.40
C ILE A 45 0.58 15.51 -0.95
N ASP A 46 0.35 14.53 -0.06
CA ASP A 46 0.04 14.74 1.35
C ASP A 46 0.67 13.63 2.21
N ASP A 47 -0.09 12.89 3.00
CA ASP A 47 0.43 11.78 3.81
C ASP A 47 0.98 10.65 2.93
N ALA A 48 2.03 9.98 3.41
CA ALA A 48 2.45 8.70 2.84
C ALA A 48 1.51 7.56 3.29
N ALA A 49 1.52 6.44 2.57
CA ALA A 49 0.67 5.29 2.88
C ALA A 49 0.90 4.75 4.30
N GLY A 50 2.15 4.58 4.71
CA GLY A 50 2.49 4.14 6.06
C GLY A 50 2.06 5.13 7.15
N GLU A 51 2.20 6.41 6.89
CA GLU A 51 1.72 7.47 7.78
C GLU A 51 0.20 7.45 7.93
N ALA A 52 -0.54 7.26 6.85
CA ALA A 52 -2.00 7.14 6.90
C ALA A 52 -2.45 5.92 7.72
N ILE A 53 -1.79 4.78 7.57
CA ILE A 53 -2.04 3.58 8.37
C ILE A 53 -1.77 3.85 9.86
N ASP A 54 -0.64 4.48 10.18
CA ASP A 54 -0.29 4.80 11.58
C ASP A 54 -1.30 5.75 12.21
N LYS A 55 -1.74 6.77 11.49
CA LYS A 55 -2.78 7.71 11.95
C LYS A 55 -4.12 7.04 12.21
N CYS A 56 -4.55 6.15 11.34
CA CYS A 56 -5.80 5.38 11.53
C CYS A 56 -5.66 4.37 12.67
N SER A 57 -4.53 3.70 12.78
CA SER A 57 -4.22 2.80 13.89
C SER A 57 -4.30 3.51 15.26
N LYS A 58 -3.77 4.73 15.33
CA LYS A 58 -3.85 5.57 16.53
C LYS A 58 -5.30 5.92 16.88
N VAL A 59 -6.14 6.24 15.89
CA VAL A 59 -7.57 6.50 16.09
C VAL A 59 -8.29 5.29 16.64
N MET A 60 -7.88 4.08 16.26
CA MET A 60 -8.40 2.82 16.82
C MET A 60 -7.88 2.49 18.23
N GLY A 61 -6.97 3.28 18.78
CA GLY A 61 -6.33 3.00 20.07
C GLY A 61 -5.31 1.87 20.03
N LEU A 62 -4.80 1.53 18.85
CA LEU A 62 -3.76 0.52 18.69
C LEU A 62 -2.36 1.10 18.92
N GLY A 63 -1.37 0.23 19.14
CA GLY A 63 0.01 0.63 19.39
C GLY A 63 0.72 1.22 18.16
N TYR A 64 1.96 1.61 18.35
CA TYR A 64 2.86 2.13 17.32
C TYR A 64 4.11 1.23 17.20
N PRO A 65 4.63 0.97 16.02
CA PRO A 65 4.08 1.36 14.69
C PRO A 65 2.79 0.60 14.35
N GLY A 66 1.84 1.29 13.70
CA GLY A 66 0.51 0.76 13.41
C GLY A 66 0.47 -0.26 12.28
N GLY A 67 1.38 -0.12 11.29
CA GLY A 67 1.40 -0.98 10.10
C GLY A 67 1.42 -2.47 10.40
N PRO A 68 2.36 -3.00 11.17
CA PRO A 68 2.40 -4.42 11.54
C PRO A 68 1.18 -4.90 12.33
N ILE A 69 0.61 -4.04 13.17
CA ILE A 69 -0.58 -4.36 13.96
C ILE A 69 -1.81 -4.47 13.05
N ILE A 70 -2.00 -3.51 12.16
CA ILE A 70 -3.09 -3.51 11.16
C ILE A 70 -2.97 -4.73 10.25
N ASP A 71 -1.78 -5.03 9.73
CA ASP A 71 -1.55 -6.19 8.88
C ASP A 71 -1.89 -7.52 9.57
N ARG A 72 -1.50 -7.67 10.83
CA ARG A 72 -1.83 -8.86 11.62
C ARG A 72 -3.33 -9.01 11.85
N LEU A 73 -4.02 -7.94 12.22
CA LEU A 73 -5.48 -7.95 12.44
C LEU A 73 -6.23 -8.17 11.12
N ALA A 74 -5.78 -7.57 10.03
CA ALA A 74 -6.39 -7.66 8.72
C ALA A 74 -6.48 -9.10 8.18
N ARG A 75 -5.51 -9.96 8.54
CA ARG A 75 -5.53 -11.37 8.15
C ARG A 75 -6.74 -12.14 8.69
N GLN A 76 -7.36 -11.66 9.76
CA GLN A 76 -8.50 -12.28 10.43
C GLN A 76 -9.82 -11.60 10.09
N GLY A 77 -9.80 -10.50 9.35
CA GLY A 77 -10.95 -9.67 9.06
C GLY A 77 -11.45 -9.77 7.61
N ASN A 78 -12.61 -9.21 7.39
CA ASN A 78 -13.22 -9.10 6.07
C ASN A 78 -12.85 -7.75 5.44
N PRO A 79 -12.07 -7.73 4.34
CA PRO A 79 -11.65 -6.50 3.67
C PRO A 79 -12.79 -5.72 3.00
N LYS A 80 -13.96 -6.34 2.87
CA LYS A 80 -15.17 -5.73 2.28
C LYS A 80 -16.21 -5.31 3.31
N ALA A 81 -15.92 -5.45 4.60
CA ALA A 81 -16.88 -5.14 5.67
C ALA A 81 -17.23 -3.65 5.73
N PHE A 82 -16.26 -2.78 5.48
CA PHE A 82 -16.42 -1.32 5.49
C PHE A 82 -15.83 -0.69 4.24
N THR A 83 -16.41 0.43 3.81
CA THR A 83 -15.94 1.21 2.66
C THR A 83 -15.47 2.58 3.13
N PHE A 84 -14.23 2.94 2.77
CA PHE A 84 -13.66 4.26 3.03
C PHE A 84 -13.42 5.01 1.73
N SER A 85 -13.43 6.33 1.79
CA SER A 85 -13.21 7.18 0.63
C SER A 85 -11.83 6.96 0.03
N LYS A 86 -11.81 6.85 -1.30
CA LYS A 86 -10.58 6.88 -2.09
C LYS A 86 -10.52 8.24 -2.79
N PRO A 87 -9.44 9.00 -2.64
CA PRO A 87 -9.33 10.27 -3.33
C PRO A 87 -9.18 10.07 -4.84
N HIS A 88 -9.78 10.96 -5.61
CA HIS A 88 -9.61 11.04 -7.06
C HIS A 88 -8.75 12.25 -7.38
N ILE A 89 -7.47 12.00 -7.63
CA ILE A 89 -6.56 13.02 -8.12
C ILE A 89 -6.04 12.63 -9.51
N PRO A 90 -5.73 13.61 -10.37
CA PRO A 90 -5.29 13.31 -11.73
C PRO A 90 -3.90 12.70 -11.78
N GLY A 91 -3.56 12.05 -12.90
CA GLY A 91 -2.24 11.52 -13.15
C GLY A 91 -1.89 10.32 -12.27
N LEU A 92 -0.62 10.21 -11.91
CA LEU A 92 -0.04 9.10 -11.16
C LEU A 92 0.29 9.44 -9.70
N ASP A 93 -0.08 10.63 -9.23
CA ASP A 93 0.12 11.02 -7.85
C ASP A 93 -0.84 10.32 -6.89
N TYR A 94 -0.45 10.24 -5.64
CA TYR A 94 -1.22 9.69 -4.54
C TYR A 94 -1.73 10.77 -3.59
N SER A 95 -2.85 10.48 -2.93
CA SER A 95 -3.34 11.23 -1.78
C SER A 95 -3.90 10.26 -0.74
N PHE A 96 -3.55 10.44 0.52
CA PHE A 96 -4.01 9.60 1.64
C PHE A 96 -4.67 10.38 2.77
N SER A 97 -4.55 11.71 2.81
CA SER A 97 -5.10 12.51 3.92
C SER A 97 -6.63 12.39 4.03
N GLY A 98 -7.34 12.32 2.90
CA GLY A 98 -8.78 12.11 2.86
C GLY A 98 -9.24 10.77 3.44
N LEU A 99 -8.42 9.74 3.35
CA LEU A 99 -8.69 8.44 3.95
C LEU A 99 -8.77 8.52 5.48
N LYS A 100 -7.80 9.19 6.11
CA LYS A 100 -7.82 9.40 7.57
C LYS A 100 -9.10 10.11 8.01
N THR A 101 -9.48 11.16 7.31
CA THR A 101 -10.68 11.94 7.62
C THR A 101 -11.94 11.09 7.46
N SER A 102 -12.07 10.35 6.37
CA SER A 102 -13.18 9.43 6.14
C SER A 102 -13.27 8.36 7.23
N PHE A 103 -12.15 7.77 7.60
CA PHE A 103 -12.05 6.77 8.66
C PHE A 103 -12.49 7.33 10.02
N LEU A 104 -11.99 8.49 10.38
CA LEU A 104 -12.31 9.16 11.65
C LEU A 104 -13.80 9.49 11.75
N TYR A 105 -14.40 10.07 10.73
CA TYR A 105 -15.83 10.42 10.74
C TYR A 105 -16.73 9.18 10.77
N SER A 106 -16.39 8.15 10.01
CA SER A 106 -17.12 6.88 10.05
C SER A 106 -17.09 6.26 11.46
N LEU A 107 -15.92 6.21 12.10
CA LEU A 107 -15.82 5.71 13.48
C LEU A 107 -16.62 6.53 14.48
N ARG A 108 -16.61 7.86 14.38
CA ARG A 108 -17.40 8.72 15.24
C ARG A 108 -18.88 8.39 15.17
N ASP A 109 -19.41 8.18 13.97
CA ASP A 109 -20.82 7.87 13.76
C ASP A 109 -21.17 6.48 14.32
N TRP A 110 -20.35 5.48 14.05
CA TRP A 110 -20.58 4.11 14.54
C TRP A 110 -20.46 3.98 16.05
N ILE A 111 -19.54 4.70 16.68
CA ILE A 111 -19.35 4.70 18.14
C ILE A 111 -20.54 5.32 18.86
N LYS A 112 -21.30 6.24 18.24
CA LYS A 112 -22.54 6.79 18.85
C LYS A 112 -23.57 5.70 19.11
N ASP A 113 -23.70 4.73 18.19
CA ASP A 113 -24.66 3.65 18.30
C ASP A 113 -24.11 2.46 19.09
N ASP A 114 -22.80 2.21 19.01
CA ASP A 114 -22.08 1.16 19.74
C ASP A 114 -20.77 1.71 20.30
N PRO A 115 -20.71 2.07 21.60
CA PRO A 115 -19.47 2.57 22.25
C PRO A 115 -18.29 1.64 22.14
N ASP A 116 -18.53 0.34 22.00
CA ASP A 116 -17.49 -0.71 21.88
C ASP A 116 -17.27 -1.14 20.40
N PHE A 117 -17.68 -0.31 19.46
CA PHE A 117 -17.65 -0.63 18.03
C PHE A 117 -16.26 -1.07 17.55
N ILE A 118 -15.20 -0.38 17.98
CA ILE A 118 -13.82 -0.72 17.59
C ILE A 118 -13.46 -2.13 18.06
N GLU A 119 -13.77 -2.48 19.32
CA GLU A 119 -13.49 -3.83 19.83
C GLU A 119 -14.29 -4.91 19.11
N HIS A 120 -15.58 -4.65 18.82
CA HIS A 120 -16.46 -5.59 18.11
C HIS A 120 -16.04 -5.82 16.65
N HIS A 121 -15.41 -4.82 15.99
CA HIS A 121 -15.10 -4.83 14.56
C HIS A 121 -13.63 -4.61 14.23
N LYS A 122 -12.75 -4.81 15.20
CA LYS A 122 -11.31 -4.49 15.09
C LYS A 122 -10.64 -5.11 13.86
N THR A 123 -10.84 -6.41 13.64
CA THR A 123 -10.23 -7.15 12.52
C THR A 123 -10.82 -6.72 11.18
N ASP A 124 -12.12 -6.48 11.10
CA ASP A 124 -12.80 -6.03 9.88
C ASP A 124 -12.43 -4.59 9.54
N LEU A 125 -12.29 -3.72 10.54
CA LEU A 125 -11.80 -2.35 10.37
C LEU A 125 -10.38 -2.34 9.81
N ALA A 126 -9.50 -3.14 10.40
CA ALA A 126 -8.11 -3.28 9.95
C ALA A 126 -8.03 -3.83 8.52
N ALA A 127 -8.79 -4.87 8.21
CA ALA A 127 -8.83 -5.47 6.88
C ALA A 127 -9.37 -4.51 5.82
N SER A 128 -10.43 -3.76 6.12
CA SER A 128 -11.04 -2.79 5.20
C SER A 128 -10.14 -1.56 4.99
N LEU A 129 -9.45 -1.10 6.03
CA LEU A 129 -8.46 -0.02 5.95
C LEU A 129 -7.28 -0.44 5.06
N GLU A 130 -6.69 -1.60 5.32
CA GLU A 130 -5.57 -2.13 4.55
C GLU A 130 -5.94 -2.30 3.09
N ALA A 131 -7.09 -2.90 2.80
CA ALA A 131 -7.58 -3.06 1.43
C ALA A 131 -7.74 -1.73 0.70
N THR A 132 -8.22 -0.69 1.39
CA THR A 132 -8.38 0.64 0.80
C THR A 132 -7.03 1.26 0.44
N VAL A 133 -6.04 1.19 1.35
CA VAL A 133 -4.69 1.70 1.09
C VAL A 133 -4.04 0.96 -0.08
N VAL A 134 -4.13 -0.36 -0.09
CA VAL A 134 -3.58 -1.20 -1.17
C VAL A 134 -4.23 -0.87 -2.50
N ASP A 135 -5.55 -0.71 -2.55
CA ASP A 135 -6.28 -0.34 -3.77
C ASP A 135 -5.82 1.02 -4.32
N ILE A 136 -5.62 2.02 -3.45
CA ILE A 136 -5.12 3.34 -3.84
C ILE A 136 -3.74 3.20 -4.49
N LEU A 137 -2.83 2.45 -3.86
CA LEU A 137 -1.47 2.23 -4.36
C LEU A 137 -1.46 1.50 -5.70
N MET A 138 -2.20 0.40 -5.79
CA MET A 138 -2.17 -0.47 -6.96
C MET A 138 -2.90 0.12 -8.16
N ASP A 139 -3.93 0.93 -7.95
CA ASP A 139 -4.64 1.61 -9.05
C ASP A 139 -3.71 2.50 -9.87
N LYS A 140 -2.90 3.33 -9.22
CA LYS A 140 -1.92 4.19 -9.88
C LYS A 140 -0.75 3.40 -10.48
N LEU A 141 -0.27 2.38 -9.77
CA LEU A 141 0.81 1.52 -10.27
C LEU A 141 0.40 0.79 -11.55
N ARG A 142 -0.82 0.25 -11.57
CA ARG A 142 -1.39 -0.38 -12.77
C ARG A 142 -1.49 0.59 -13.95
N LYS A 143 -1.95 1.81 -13.70
CA LYS A 143 -2.00 2.88 -14.72
C LYS A 143 -0.61 3.20 -15.27
N ALA A 144 0.38 3.32 -14.40
CA ALA A 144 1.77 3.55 -14.80
C ALA A 144 2.32 2.40 -15.65
N ALA A 145 2.12 1.16 -15.23
CA ALA A 145 2.56 -0.02 -15.98
C ALA A 145 1.95 -0.07 -17.39
N LYS A 146 0.67 0.25 -17.52
CA LYS A 146 -0.02 0.32 -18.80
C LYS A 146 0.49 1.47 -19.67
N GLN A 147 0.64 2.67 -19.11
CA GLN A 147 1.06 3.88 -19.82
C GLN A 147 2.47 3.75 -20.37
N TYR A 148 3.39 3.19 -19.60
CA TYR A 148 4.79 3.01 -19.96
C TYR A 148 5.09 1.65 -20.61
N LYS A 149 4.08 0.78 -20.72
CA LYS A 149 4.21 -0.58 -21.32
C LYS A 149 5.30 -1.40 -20.63
N ILE A 150 5.33 -1.37 -19.31
CA ILE A 150 6.30 -2.08 -18.48
C ILE A 150 5.61 -3.22 -17.75
N LYS A 151 6.28 -4.38 -17.69
CA LYS A 151 5.81 -5.57 -16.99
C LYS A 151 6.69 -5.97 -15.79
N ASP A 152 7.90 -5.46 -15.71
CA ASP A 152 8.77 -5.67 -14.56
C ASP A 152 8.45 -4.64 -13.48
N VAL A 153 7.89 -5.09 -12.37
CA VAL A 153 7.36 -4.23 -11.31
C VAL A 153 7.90 -4.69 -9.95
N ALA A 154 8.64 -3.81 -9.30
CA ALA A 154 9.23 -4.05 -8.00
C ALA A 154 8.50 -3.25 -6.91
N VAL A 155 8.65 -3.69 -5.68
CA VAL A 155 8.23 -2.94 -4.49
C VAL A 155 9.38 -2.81 -3.51
N ALA A 156 9.50 -1.65 -2.85
CA ALA A 156 10.53 -1.36 -1.87
C ALA A 156 9.97 -0.51 -0.72
N GLY A 157 10.73 -0.38 0.36
CA GLY A 157 10.36 0.34 1.56
C GLY A 157 9.70 -0.54 2.62
N GLY A 158 9.54 -0.02 3.84
CA GLY A 158 9.04 -0.79 4.99
C GLY A 158 7.63 -1.37 4.80
N VAL A 159 6.75 -0.65 4.11
CA VAL A 159 5.39 -1.12 3.80
C VAL A 159 5.37 -2.29 2.81
N SER A 160 6.48 -2.55 2.11
CA SER A 160 6.60 -3.72 1.24
C SER A 160 6.51 -5.06 1.99
N ALA A 161 6.65 -5.06 3.31
CA ALA A 161 6.42 -6.22 4.17
C ALA A 161 4.92 -6.54 4.39
N ASN A 162 4.02 -5.59 4.10
CA ASN A 162 2.58 -5.75 4.29
C ASN A 162 2.02 -6.88 3.42
N ASN A 163 1.29 -7.81 4.06
CA ASN A 163 0.77 -9.00 3.37
C ASN A 163 -0.32 -8.68 2.35
N GLY A 164 -1.19 -7.72 2.65
CA GLY A 164 -2.22 -7.26 1.72
C GLY A 164 -1.62 -6.71 0.44
N LEU A 165 -0.58 -5.90 0.56
CA LEU A 165 0.14 -5.36 -0.59
C LEU A 165 0.83 -6.48 -1.40
N ARG A 166 1.52 -7.40 -0.74
CA ARG A 166 2.17 -8.56 -1.39
C ARG A 166 1.18 -9.43 -2.14
N ASN A 167 0.04 -9.72 -1.54
CA ASN A 167 -1.02 -10.50 -2.18
C ASN A 167 -1.58 -9.77 -3.40
N SER A 168 -1.80 -8.47 -3.32
CA SER A 168 -2.25 -7.67 -4.45
C SER A 168 -1.24 -7.64 -5.60
N PHE A 169 0.07 -7.59 -5.31
CA PHE A 169 1.12 -7.74 -6.33
C PHE A 169 1.01 -9.08 -7.05
N ARG A 170 0.79 -10.17 -6.33
CA ARG A 170 0.63 -11.51 -6.92
C ARG A 170 -0.62 -11.61 -7.80
N GLU A 171 -1.74 -11.05 -7.35
CA GLU A 171 -2.98 -11.01 -8.12
C GLU A 171 -2.81 -10.20 -9.42
N HIS A 172 -2.14 -9.05 -9.36
CA HIS A 172 -1.83 -8.22 -10.52
C HIS A 172 -0.85 -8.92 -11.47
N ALA A 173 0.13 -9.66 -10.94
CA ALA A 173 1.03 -10.47 -11.76
C ALA A 173 0.27 -11.51 -12.60
N GLU A 174 -0.70 -12.22 -12.00
CA GLU A 174 -1.56 -13.16 -12.72
C GLU A 174 -2.45 -12.45 -13.75
N LYS A 175 -3.12 -11.37 -13.34
CA LYS A 175 -4.12 -10.69 -14.17
C LYS A 175 -3.51 -9.93 -15.33
N TYR A 176 -2.37 -9.27 -15.13
CA TYR A 176 -1.75 -8.37 -16.11
C TYR A 176 -0.44 -8.88 -16.69
N GLY A 177 0.01 -10.06 -16.27
CA GLY A 177 1.25 -10.66 -16.73
C GLY A 177 2.51 -9.93 -16.26
N TRP A 178 2.47 -9.36 -15.06
CA TRP A 178 3.66 -8.71 -14.49
C TRP A 178 4.68 -9.73 -13.99
N ASN A 179 5.94 -9.37 -14.16
CA ASN A 179 7.04 -9.99 -13.43
C ASN A 179 7.26 -9.18 -12.16
N ILE A 180 6.99 -9.74 -10.99
CA ILE A 180 7.03 -9.02 -9.73
C ILE A 180 8.29 -9.34 -8.94
N PHE A 181 8.82 -8.30 -8.28
CA PHE A 181 10.05 -8.37 -7.48
C PHE A 181 9.74 -7.83 -6.08
N ILE A 182 9.57 -8.75 -5.14
CA ILE A 182 9.20 -8.46 -3.75
C ILE A 182 10.40 -8.81 -2.85
N PRO A 183 10.85 -7.89 -1.95
CA PRO A 183 11.95 -8.19 -1.05
C PRO A 183 11.63 -9.38 -0.15
N LYS A 184 12.64 -10.18 0.15
CA LYS A 184 12.60 -11.17 1.24
C LYS A 184 12.98 -10.46 2.55
N PHE A 185 12.28 -10.77 3.64
CA PHE A 185 12.57 -10.30 5.00
C PHE A 185 12.86 -11.49 5.89
#